data_454a82ebebe803c6decabfa4ed330569
#
_entry.id   454a82ebebe803c6decabfa4ed330569
#
_cell.length_a   1.000
_cell.length_b   1.000
_cell.length_c   1.000
_cell.angle_alpha   90.00
_cell.angle_beta   90.00
_cell.angle_gamma   90.00
#
_symmetry.space_group_name_H-M   'P 1'
#
loop_
_entity.id
_entity.type
_entity.pdbx_description
1 polymer ?
#
loop_
_entity_poly.entity_id
_entity_poly.type
_entity_poly.pdbx_seq_one_letter_code
_entity_poly.pdbx_strand_id
1 'polypeptide(L)'
;MESALLHSPVPMVVTVGDLTALKRRSEYLRSGVRVRLRHLAVQRAMRVIVPTESVARDACERLGLEPERIAVIHEAAGEAMHHRPEAEVELARARFELPEDYLLWVGGLRRPDPGNHLTKLAATAREMPLVLVGPAGPWAHELPNVILTGEVSDDELAAIYSGAHALIVPSQHEGFGLPAVEALACHTPVVACEAASLREALGGRATFVEPCDMAALIAAGEAATRPAPAPPPWTSLDAARMTWGVYREAMACVDGPRATGRTLRLRPSGSMGSTLSRPQ
;
A
#
# COMPACT_ATOMS: atom_id res chain seq x y z
N MET A 1 -25.40 -7.88 5.73
CA MET A 1 -24.26 -6.99 6.06
C MET A 1 -24.44 -5.57 5.51
N GLU A 2 -25.05 -5.38 4.34
CA GLU A 2 -25.24 -4.05 3.70
C GLU A 2 -26.22 -3.12 4.43
N SER A 3 -27.23 -3.65 5.12
CA SER A 3 -28.18 -2.83 5.90
C SER A 3 -27.56 -2.22 7.17
N ALA A 4 -26.57 -2.88 7.76
CA ALA A 4 -25.85 -2.38 8.94
C ALA A 4 -24.99 -1.13 8.61
N LEU A 5 -24.55 -0.96 7.35
CA LEU A 5 -23.79 0.21 6.89
C LEU A 5 -24.62 1.49 6.83
N LEU A 6 -25.93 1.38 6.83
CA LEU A 6 -26.84 2.54 6.71
C LEU A 6 -27.45 2.97 8.05
N HIS A 7 -27.53 2.08 9.02
CA HIS A 7 -28.04 2.34 10.37
C HIS A 7 -27.25 1.54 11.38
N SER A 8 -26.20 2.14 11.94
CA SER A 8 -25.46 1.53 13.05
C SER A 8 -25.88 2.20 14.37
N PRO A 9 -26.26 1.40 15.39
CA PRO A 9 -26.55 1.93 16.73
C PRO A 9 -25.28 2.35 17.48
N VAL A 10 -24.09 2.00 16.94
CA VAL A 10 -22.78 2.34 17.47
C VAL A 10 -22.00 3.21 16.51
N PRO A 11 -21.01 3.99 16.98
CA PRO A 11 -20.16 4.79 16.11
C PRO A 11 -19.45 3.91 15.10
N MET A 12 -19.42 4.37 13.86
CA MET A 12 -18.81 3.65 12.76
C MET A 12 -17.45 4.26 12.44
N VAL A 13 -16.41 3.43 12.41
CA VAL A 13 -15.08 3.76 11.88
C VAL A 13 -14.87 2.97 10.60
N VAL A 14 -14.38 3.63 9.56
CA VAL A 14 -14.15 3.01 8.25
C VAL A 14 -12.69 3.18 7.87
N THR A 15 -12.03 2.10 7.47
CA THR A 15 -10.70 2.16 6.86
C THR A 15 -10.83 2.22 5.36
N VAL A 16 -10.13 3.17 4.74
CA VAL A 16 -10.07 3.38 3.28
C VAL A 16 -8.62 3.22 2.86
N GLY A 17 -8.28 2.05 2.32
CA GLY A 17 -6.90 1.74 1.89
C GLY A 17 -6.47 2.53 0.66
N ASP A 18 -7.36 2.70 -0.31
CA ASP A 18 -7.11 3.52 -1.50
C ASP A 18 -8.40 4.14 -2.05
N LEU A 19 -8.23 5.12 -2.91
CA LEU A 19 -9.32 5.79 -3.65
C LEU A 19 -9.11 5.70 -5.18
N THR A 20 -8.30 4.75 -5.63
CA THR A 20 -7.96 4.56 -7.04
C THR A 20 -9.19 4.39 -7.92
N ALA A 21 -10.18 3.63 -7.46
CA ALA A 21 -11.45 3.45 -8.16
C ALA A 21 -12.23 4.76 -8.35
N LEU A 22 -12.06 5.74 -7.46
CA LEU A 22 -12.71 7.07 -7.56
C LEU A 22 -11.92 8.03 -8.47
N LYS A 23 -10.62 7.79 -8.66
CA LYS A 23 -9.79 8.58 -9.57
C LYS A 23 -10.21 8.38 -11.03
N ARG A 24 -10.88 7.27 -11.35
CA ARG A 24 -11.35 6.92 -12.68
C ARG A 24 -12.86 7.12 -12.79
N ARG A 25 -13.28 8.32 -13.23
CA ARG A 25 -14.71 8.69 -13.36
C ARG A 25 -15.56 7.69 -14.16
N SER A 26 -14.98 7.06 -15.18
CA SER A 26 -15.65 6.03 -15.99
C SER A 26 -15.89 4.71 -15.25
N GLU A 27 -15.00 4.34 -14.35
CA GLU A 27 -15.14 3.16 -13.48
C GLU A 27 -16.13 3.42 -12.36
N TYR A 28 -16.13 4.62 -11.78
CA TYR A 28 -17.10 5.02 -10.77
C TYR A 28 -18.53 4.96 -11.29
N LEU A 29 -18.78 5.40 -12.53
CA LEU A 29 -20.11 5.33 -13.15
C LEU A 29 -20.55 3.90 -13.47
N ARG A 30 -19.62 2.99 -13.72
CA ARG A 30 -19.87 1.55 -13.97
C ARG A 30 -19.94 0.70 -12.70
N SER A 31 -19.46 1.20 -11.58
CA SER A 31 -19.24 0.44 -10.35
C SER A 31 -20.48 0.08 -9.54
N GLY A 32 -21.68 0.49 -9.98
CA GLY A 32 -22.96 0.02 -9.47
C GLY A 32 -23.28 0.42 -8.01
N VAL A 33 -24.34 -0.20 -7.47
CA VAL A 33 -24.91 0.09 -6.14
C VAL A 33 -23.88 -0.11 -5.00
N ARG A 34 -22.99 -1.11 -5.11
CA ARG A 34 -21.99 -1.42 -4.07
C ARG A 34 -21.02 -0.27 -3.78
N VAL A 35 -20.53 0.41 -4.81
CA VAL A 35 -19.61 1.55 -4.62
C VAL A 35 -20.33 2.75 -4.03
N ARG A 36 -21.58 2.98 -4.44
CA ARG A 36 -22.41 4.03 -3.83
C ARG A 36 -22.68 3.75 -2.34
N LEU A 37 -22.94 2.50 -1.96
CA LEU A 37 -23.12 2.10 -0.57
C LEU A 37 -21.83 2.28 0.25
N ARG A 38 -20.68 1.93 -0.30
CA ARG A 38 -19.38 2.18 0.33
C ARG A 38 -19.12 3.68 0.52
N HIS A 39 -19.40 4.48 -0.50
CA HIS A 39 -19.29 5.93 -0.40
C HIS A 39 -20.20 6.48 0.72
N LEU A 40 -21.47 6.05 0.78
CA LEU A 40 -22.38 6.44 1.86
C LEU A 40 -21.89 6.00 3.25
N ALA A 41 -21.28 4.81 3.37
CA ALA A 41 -20.69 4.36 4.62
C ALA A 41 -19.55 5.28 5.07
N VAL A 42 -18.65 5.65 4.15
CA VAL A 42 -17.54 6.59 4.43
C VAL A 42 -18.08 7.96 4.85
N GLN A 43 -19.11 8.48 4.15
CA GLN A 43 -19.75 9.75 4.51
C GLN A 43 -20.39 9.73 5.91
N ARG A 44 -20.91 8.59 6.35
CA ARG A 44 -21.56 8.42 7.66
C ARG A 44 -20.63 7.99 8.77
N ALA A 45 -19.43 7.56 8.44
CA ALA A 45 -18.43 7.17 9.43
C ALA A 45 -18.11 8.34 10.37
N MET A 46 -18.03 8.08 11.65
CA MET A 46 -17.60 9.06 12.65
C MET A 46 -16.12 9.39 12.45
N ARG A 47 -15.32 8.39 12.15
CA ARG A 47 -13.89 8.50 11.83
C ARG A 47 -13.56 7.68 10.59
N VAL A 48 -12.59 8.14 9.82
CA VAL A 48 -12.06 7.46 8.64
C VAL A 48 -10.56 7.28 8.82
N ILE A 49 -10.09 6.05 8.73
CA ILE A 49 -8.66 5.73 8.77
C ILE A 49 -8.16 5.61 7.35
N VAL A 50 -7.04 6.23 7.05
CA VAL A 50 -6.36 6.16 5.75
C VAL A 50 -4.87 5.87 5.95
N PRO A 51 -4.17 5.24 4.97
CA PRO A 51 -2.79 4.82 5.18
C PRO A 51 -1.75 5.94 4.96
N THR A 52 -2.10 7.01 4.24
CA THR A 52 -1.16 8.11 3.90
C THR A 52 -1.85 9.46 3.90
N GLU A 53 -1.08 10.53 4.08
CA GLU A 53 -1.54 11.92 3.91
C GLU A 53 -2.01 12.18 2.47
N SER A 54 -1.40 11.49 1.50
CA SER A 54 -1.84 11.53 0.10
C SER A 54 -3.26 11.02 -0.06
N VAL A 55 -3.61 9.88 0.57
CA VAL A 55 -4.98 9.34 0.57
C VAL A 55 -5.92 10.22 1.39
N ALA A 56 -5.45 10.85 2.48
CA ALA A 56 -6.24 11.80 3.25
C ALA A 56 -6.66 13.01 2.41
N ARG A 57 -5.73 13.60 1.66
CA ARG A 57 -6.03 14.71 0.73
C ARG A 57 -7.04 14.29 -0.35
N ASP A 58 -6.83 13.13 -0.97
CA ASP A 58 -7.78 12.58 -1.94
C ASP A 58 -9.17 12.38 -1.31
N ALA A 59 -9.26 11.95 -0.05
CA ALA A 59 -10.51 11.77 0.67
C ALA A 59 -11.24 13.11 0.93
N CYS A 60 -10.52 14.14 1.32
CA CYS A 60 -11.08 15.48 1.46
C CYS A 60 -11.57 16.03 0.11
N GLU A 61 -10.73 15.97 -0.93
CA GLU A 61 -11.02 16.57 -2.24
C GLU A 61 -12.12 15.85 -3.00
N ARG A 62 -12.14 14.50 -2.96
CA ARG A 62 -13.03 13.68 -3.80
C ARG A 62 -14.27 13.18 -3.08
N LEU A 63 -14.16 12.97 -1.77
CA LEU A 63 -15.28 12.53 -0.95
C LEU A 63 -15.89 13.67 -0.13
N GLY A 64 -15.25 14.85 -0.09
CA GLY A 64 -15.72 15.99 0.71
C GLY A 64 -15.68 15.71 2.21
N LEU A 65 -14.73 14.87 2.68
CA LEU A 65 -14.58 14.58 4.10
C LEU A 65 -13.90 15.74 4.82
N GLU A 66 -14.38 16.04 6.01
CA GLU A 66 -13.73 16.98 6.91
C GLU A 66 -12.40 16.39 7.41
N PRO A 67 -11.27 17.15 7.38
CA PRO A 67 -9.96 16.65 7.81
C PRO A 67 -9.94 16.10 9.23
N GLU A 68 -10.75 16.69 10.13
CA GLU A 68 -10.86 16.29 11.53
C GLU A 68 -11.45 14.89 11.73
N ARG A 69 -12.14 14.37 10.71
CA ARG A 69 -12.67 13.00 10.70
C ARG A 69 -11.65 11.97 10.24
N ILE A 70 -10.54 12.39 9.65
CA ILE A 70 -9.54 11.51 9.07
C ILE A 70 -8.42 11.27 10.08
N ALA A 71 -8.03 10.01 10.21
CA ALA A 71 -6.83 9.60 10.95
C ALA A 71 -5.88 8.91 9.97
N VAL A 72 -4.66 9.42 9.84
CA VAL A 72 -3.63 8.79 9.02
C VAL A 72 -2.89 7.77 9.88
N ILE A 73 -2.92 6.51 9.45
CA ILE A 73 -2.26 5.40 10.14
C ILE A 73 -1.53 4.57 9.10
N HIS A 74 -0.20 4.65 9.11
CA HIS A 74 0.63 3.88 8.18
C HIS A 74 0.47 2.38 8.41
N GLU A 75 0.47 1.64 7.31
CA GLU A 75 0.53 0.19 7.31
C GLU A 75 1.99 -0.26 7.52
N ALA A 76 2.18 -1.53 7.90
CA ALA A 76 3.51 -2.12 8.07
C ALA A 76 3.53 -3.54 7.51
N ALA A 77 4.71 -4.02 7.17
CA ALA A 77 4.90 -5.42 6.83
C ALA A 77 4.44 -6.35 7.95
N GLY A 78 3.85 -7.48 7.59
CA GLY A 78 3.48 -8.53 8.55
C GLY A 78 4.70 -9.15 9.21
N GLU A 79 4.52 -9.85 10.34
CA GLU A 79 5.60 -10.49 11.08
C GLU A 79 6.37 -11.54 10.25
N ALA A 80 5.70 -12.20 9.31
CA ALA A 80 6.30 -13.16 8.41
C ALA A 80 7.27 -12.51 7.39
N MET A 81 7.13 -11.20 7.13
CA MET A 81 7.93 -10.48 6.15
C MET A 81 9.27 -10.05 6.74
N HIS A 82 10.25 -10.93 6.62
CA HIS A 82 11.65 -10.70 6.97
C HIS A 82 12.54 -11.51 6.04
N HIS A 83 13.81 -11.12 5.96
CA HIS A 83 14.78 -11.81 5.11
C HIS A 83 14.93 -13.29 5.50
N ARG A 84 14.78 -14.17 4.52
CA ARG A 84 14.87 -15.63 4.70
C ARG A 84 16.26 -16.15 4.41
N PRO A 85 16.69 -17.23 5.13
CA PRO A 85 17.93 -17.94 4.81
C PRO A 85 17.92 -18.50 3.40
N GLU A 86 19.10 -18.62 2.78
CA GLU A 86 19.25 -19.13 1.41
C GLU A 86 18.57 -20.51 1.20
N ALA A 87 18.62 -21.39 2.20
CA ALA A 87 17.96 -22.69 2.09
C ALA A 87 16.44 -22.60 1.88
N GLU A 88 15.77 -21.60 2.49
CA GLU A 88 14.33 -21.37 2.28
C GLU A 88 14.06 -20.71 0.92
N VAL A 89 14.96 -19.83 0.47
CA VAL A 89 14.92 -19.24 -0.86
C VAL A 89 15.04 -20.31 -1.94
N GLU A 90 15.98 -21.25 -1.80
CA GLU A 90 16.17 -22.36 -2.72
C GLU A 90 14.95 -23.31 -2.76
N LEU A 91 14.32 -23.56 -1.61
CA LEU A 91 13.07 -24.34 -1.57
C LEU A 91 11.94 -23.63 -2.33
N ALA A 92 11.81 -22.32 -2.19
CA ALA A 92 10.83 -21.53 -2.95
C ALA A 92 11.15 -21.52 -4.45
N ARG A 93 12.44 -21.35 -4.83
CA ARG A 93 12.90 -21.45 -6.22
C ARG A 93 12.52 -22.81 -6.84
N ALA A 94 12.84 -23.89 -6.15
CA ALA A 94 12.52 -25.23 -6.64
C ALA A 94 11.01 -25.49 -6.76
N ARG A 95 10.23 -25.01 -5.79
CA ARG A 95 8.78 -25.19 -5.76
C ARG A 95 8.05 -24.46 -6.87
N PHE A 96 8.44 -23.21 -7.12
CA PHE A 96 7.78 -22.33 -8.08
C PHE A 96 8.51 -22.18 -9.40
N GLU A 97 9.56 -23.00 -9.63
CA GLU A 97 10.41 -22.99 -10.83
C GLU A 97 10.98 -21.59 -11.13
N LEU A 98 11.45 -20.90 -10.07
CA LEU A 98 11.98 -19.55 -10.20
C LEU A 98 13.43 -19.57 -10.66
N PRO A 99 13.85 -18.62 -11.50
CA PRO A 99 15.26 -18.45 -11.87
C PRO A 99 16.10 -17.94 -10.68
N GLU A 100 17.42 -17.97 -10.83
CA GLU A 100 18.35 -17.46 -9.83
C GLU A 100 18.17 -15.95 -9.61
N ASP A 101 18.12 -15.18 -10.71
CA ASP A 101 17.86 -13.74 -10.70
C ASP A 101 16.53 -13.44 -11.41
N TYR A 102 15.70 -12.62 -10.78
CA TYR A 102 14.41 -12.19 -11.35
C TYR A 102 13.92 -10.86 -10.79
N LEU A 103 13.20 -10.14 -11.63
CA LEU A 103 12.36 -9.03 -11.22
C LEU A 103 11.04 -9.57 -10.68
N LEU A 104 10.53 -8.96 -9.61
CA LEU A 104 9.33 -9.42 -8.93
C LEU A 104 8.22 -8.38 -9.02
N TRP A 105 7.00 -8.83 -9.22
CA TRP A 105 5.79 -8.05 -8.97
C TRP A 105 4.82 -8.88 -8.11
N VAL A 106 4.15 -8.23 -7.14
CA VAL A 106 3.23 -8.89 -6.20
C VAL A 106 1.89 -8.16 -6.21
N GLY A 107 0.79 -8.91 -6.36
CA GLY A 107 -0.55 -8.34 -6.31
C GLY A 107 -1.63 -9.24 -6.88
N GLY A 108 -2.87 -8.74 -6.89
CA GLY A 108 -4.01 -9.49 -7.41
C GLY A 108 -4.03 -9.54 -8.94
N LEU A 109 -4.06 -10.76 -9.49
CA LEU A 109 -4.09 -11.06 -10.94
C LEU A 109 -5.42 -11.67 -11.39
N ARG A 110 -6.47 -11.65 -10.56
CA ARG A 110 -7.77 -12.26 -10.92
C ARG A 110 -8.45 -11.53 -12.06
N ARG A 111 -8.26 -10.22 -12.18
CA ARG A 111 -8.82 -9.37 -13.23
C ARG A 111 -7.78 -8.33 -13.67
N PRO A 112 -7.80 -7.94 -14.96
CA PRO A 112 -6.94 -6.85 -15.42
C PRO A 112 -7.24 -5.57 -14.63
N ASP A 113 -6.21 -4.91 -14.13
CA ASP A 113 -6.29 -3.56 -13.60
C ASP A 113 -5.45 -2.62 -14.47
N PRO A 114 -6.09 -1.72 -15.24
CA PRO A 114 -5.36 -0.77 -16.07
C PRO A 114 -4.41 0.15 -15.28
N GLY A 115 -4.60 0.27 -13.95
CA GLY A 115 -3.80 1.16 -13.09
C GLY A 115 -2.46 0.59 -12.66
N ASN A 116 -2.31 -0.72 -12.67
CA ASN A 116 -1.05 -1.36 -12.35
C ASN A 116 -0.10 -1.51 -13.55
N HIS A 117 -0.55 -1.13 -14.76
CA HIS A 117 0.23 -1.16 -16.01
C HIS A 117 0.93 -2.49 -16.33
N LEU A 118 0.47 -3.60 -15.75
CA LEU A 118 1.16 -4.89 -15.80
C LEU A 118 1.25 -5.45 -17.22
N THR A 119 0.24 -5.23 -18.07
CA THR A 119 0.29 -5.62 -19.49
C THR A 119 1.43 -4.91 -20.23
N LYS A 120 1.65 -3.62 -19.94
CA LYS A 120 2.76 -2.88 -20.54
C LYS A 120 4.09 -3.37 -20.00
N LEU A 121 4.20 -3.57 -18.70
CA LEU A 121 5.41 -4.11 -18.06
C LEU A 121 5.80 -5.47 -18.65
N ALA A 122 4.83 -6.40 -18.77
CA ALA A 122 5.05 -7.73 -19.32
C ALA A 122 5.53 -7.70 -20.78
N ALA A 123 5.05 -6.73 -21.57
CA ALA A 123 5.44 -6.56 -22.98
C ALA A 123 6.75 -5.79 -23.18
N THR A 124 7.31 -5.17 -22.13
CA THR A 124 8.56 -4.41 -22.24
C THR A 124 9.76 -5.35 -22.24
N ALA A 125 10.73 -5.08 -23.12
CA ALA A 125 11.96 -5.86 -23.25
C ALA A 125 12.78 -5.76 -21.94
N ARG A 126 13.38 -6.89 -21.53
CA ARG A 126 14.18 -7.02 -20.32
C ARG A 126 15.15 -8.20 -20.44
N GLU A 127 16.22 -8.15 -19.66
CA GLU A 127 17.21 -9.24 -19.57
C GLU A 127 16.81 -10.25 -18.49
N MET A 128 16.33 -9.76 -17.32
CA MET A 128 15.89 -10.61 -16.22
C MET A 128 14.46 -11.11 -16.42
N PRO A 129 14.16 -12.36 -16.05
CA PRO A 129 12.79 -12.87 -15.99
C PRO A 129 11.91 -12.03 -15.06
N LEU A 130 10.62 -11.92 -15.36
CA LEU A 130 9.62 -11.26 -14.54
C LEU A 130 8.71 -12.28 -13.87
N VAL A 131 8.75 -12.34 -12.56
CA VAL A 131 7.92 -13.22 -11.73
C VAL A 131 6.73 -12.41 -11.20
N LEU A 132 5.53 -12.94 -11.35
CA LEU A 132 4.30 -12.35 -10.87
C LEU A 132 3.69 -13.26 -9.81
N VAL A 133 3.53 -12.73 -8.59
CA VAL A 133 2.96 -13.46 -7.46
C VAL A 133 1.56 -12.96 -7.15
N GLY A 134 0.63 -13.89 -7.02
CA GLY A 134 -0.74 -13.63 -6.56
C GLY A 134 -1.80 -14.44 -7.31
N PRO A 135 -3.04 -14.42 -6.82
CA PRO A 135 -4.12 -15.21 -7.40
C PRO A 135 -4.40 -14.78 -8.84
N ALA A 136 -4.11 -15.67 -9.80
CA ALA A 136 -4.20 -15.42 -11.23
C ALA A 136 -5.60 -15.76 -11.80
N GLY A 137 -6.08 -14.93 -12.72
CA GLY A 137 -7.21 -15.22 -13.59
C GLY A 137 -6.75 -15.56 -15.02
N PRO A 138 -7.66 -15.99 -15.92
CA PRO A 138 -7.31 -16.42 -17.27
C PRO A 138 -6.45 -15.43 -18.06
N TRP A 139 -6.72 -14.13 -17.94
CA TRP A 139 -5.98 -13.07 -18.64
C TRP A 139 -4.50 -13.01 -18.27
N ALA A 140 -4.14 -13.38 -17.03
CA ALA A 140 -2.76 -13.31 -16.57
C ALA A 140 -1.89 -14.36 -17.28
N HIS A 141 -2.48 -15.50 -17.68
CA HIS A 141 -1.80 -16.54 -18.45
C HIS A 141 -1.57 -16.13 -19.93
N GLU A 142 -2.18 -15.03 -20.38
CA GLU A 142 -1.96 -14.47 -21.71
C GLU A 142 -0.84 -13.42 -21.73
N LEU A 143 -0.31 -13.05 -20.56
CA LEU A 143 0.79 -12.09 -20.45
C LEU A 143 2.08 -12.70 -21.02
N PRO A 144 2.81 -11.95 -21.90
CA PRO A 144 4.01 -12.47 -22.53
C PRO A 144 5.19 -12.52 -21.55
N ASN A 145 5.99 -13.58 -21.65
CA ASN A 145 7.31 -13.68 -21.02
C ASN A 145 7.30 -13.43 -19.49
N VAL A 146 6.32 -13.98 -18.77
CA VAL A 146 6.21 -13.90 -17.31
C VAL A 146 6.13 -15.29 -16.69
N ILE A 147 6.56 -15.40 -15.44
CA ILE A 147 6.41 -16.60 -14.61
C ILE A 147 5.32 -16.30 -13.59
N LEU A 148 4.31 -17.14 -13.50
CA LEU A 148 3.20 -16.99 -12.56
C LEU A 148 3.34 -18.03 -11.44
N THR A 149 3.42 -17.60 -10.19
CA THR A 149 3.44 -18.52 -9.04
C THR A 149 2.03 -18.93 -8.58
N GLY A 150 1.02 -18.11 -8.89
CA GLY A 150 -0.29 -18.21 -8.26
C GLY A 150 -0.28 -17.65 -6.83
N GLU A 151 -1.24 -18.11 -6.02
CA GLU A 151 -1.37 -17.74 -4.62
C GLU A 151 -0.34 -18.52 -3.79
N VAL A 152 0.36 -17.83 -2.89
CA VAL A 152 1.42 -18.38 -2.03
C VAL A 152 1.11 -18.04 -0.56
N SER A 153 1.69 -18.77 0.38
CA SER A 153 1.64 -18.41 1.81
C SER A 153 2.57 -17.23 2.11
N ASP A 154 2.38 -16.60 3.28
CA ASP A 154 3.22 -15.48 3.71
C ASP A 154 4.70 -15.88 3.85
N ASP A 155 4.99 -17.09 4.34
CA ASP A 155 6.36 -17.60 4.45
C ASP A 155 7.01 -17.81 3.07
N GLU A 156 6.26 -18.36 2.12
CA GLU A 156 6.72 -18.51 0.74
C GLU A 156 6.90 -17.16 0.05
N LEU A 157 5.99 -16.21 0.29
CA LEU A 157 6.11 -14.85 -0.23
C LEU A 157 7.37 -14.17 0.30
N ALA A 158 7.67 -14.30 1.59
CA ALA A 158 8.89 -13.77 2.18
C ALA A 158 10.17 -14.39 1.57
N ALA A 159 10.14 -15.70 1.27
CA ALA A 159 11.24 -16.38 0.59
C ALA A 159 11.39 -15.90 -0.88
N ILE A 160 10.28 -15.72 -1.59
CA ILE A 160 10.27 -15.17 -2.95
C ILE A 160 10.78 -13.73 -2.97
N TYR A 161 10.36 -12.87 -2.03
CA TYR A 161 10.95 -11.53 -1.88
C TYR A 161 12.46 -11.63 -1.64
N SER A 162 12.86 -12.47 -0.68
CA SER A 162 14.28 -12.60 -0.30
C SER A 162 15.17 -13.06 -1.46
N GLY A 163 14.66 -13.87 -2.39
CA GLY A 163 15.35 -14.34 -3.58
C GLY A 163 15.27 -13.38 -4.78
N ALA A 164 14.37 -12.39 -4.78
CA ALA A 164 14.18 -11.48 -5.90
C ALA A 164 15.34 -10.49 -6.03
N HIS A 165 15.74 -10.15 -7.26
CA HIS A 165 16.71 -9.10 -7.52
C HIS A 165 16.17 -7.72 -7.13
N ALA A 166 14.96 -7.40 -7.58
CA ALA A 166 14.23 -6.18 -7.20
C ALA A 166 12.72 -6.39 -7.31
N LEU A 167 11.95 -5.69 -6.45
CA LEU A 167 10.51 -5.52 -6.63
C LEU A 167 10.25 -4.34 -7.57
N ILE A 168 9.38 -4.57 -8.56
CA ILE A 168 8.95 -3.58 -9.55
C ILE A 168 7.51 -3.17 -9.27
N VAL A 169 7.26 -1.86 -9.07
CA VAL A 169 5.94 -1.29 -8.81
C VAL A 169 5.56 -0.32 -9.92
N PRO A 170 4.87 -0.80 -10.97
CA PRO A 170 4.52 0.02 -12.14
C PRO A 170 3.29 0.91 -11.94
N SER A 171 2.63 0.82 -10.78
CA SER A 171 1.37 1.49 -10.49
C SER A 171 1.55 3.01 -10.39
N GLN A 172 0.65 3.77 -11.02
CA GLN A 172 0.57 5.23 -10.88
C GLN A 172 -0.20 5.67 -9.65
N HIS A 173 -1.03 4.81 -9.12
CA HIS A 173 -1.90 5.08 -7.99
C HIS A 173 -1.84 3.92 -7.02
N GLU A 174 -1.37 4.20 -5.85
CA GLU A 174 -1.32 3.28 -4.73
C GLU A 174 -1.93 3.96 -3.49
N GLY A 175 -2.45 3.16 -2.57
CA GLY A 175 -2.87 3.67 -1.28
C GLY A 175 -1.69 3.83 -0.31
N PHE A 176 -0.87 2.78 -0.23
CA PHE A 176 0.31 2.70 0.63
C PHE A 176 1.50 2.03 -0.05
N GLY A 177 1.26 0.93 -0.78
CA GLY A 177 2.30 0.12 -1.38
C GLY A 177 2.85 -0.93 -0.41
N LEU A 178 1.96 -1.67 0.27
CA LEU A 178 2.33 -2.71 1.21
C LEU A 178 3.37 -3.70 0.66
N PRO A 179 3.25 -4.21 -0.61
CA PRO A 179 4.27 -5.06 -1.21
C PRO A 179 5.67 -4.45 -1.23
N ALA A 180 5.78 -3.12 -1.38
CA ALA A 180 7.08 -2.44 -1.37
C ALA A 180 7.69 -2.39 0.04
N VAL A 181 6.89 -2.20 1.07
CA VAL A 181 7.36 -2.25 2.47
C VAL A 181 7.76 -3.68 2.86
N GLU A 182 7.01 -4.68 2.40
CA GLU A 182 7.31 -6.11 2.58
C GLU A 182 8.64 -6.50 1.91
N ALA A 183 8.85 -6.05 0.66
CA ALA A 183 10.11 -6.27 -0.05
C ALA A 183 11.30 -5.69 0.70
N LEU A 184 11.20 -4.45 1.21
CA LEU A 184 12.25 -3.83 2.03
C LEU A 184 12.52 -4.62 3.30
N ALA A 185 11.49 -5.17 3.96
CA ALA A 185 11.63 -6.01 5.15
C ALA A 185 12.36 -7.33 4.84
N CYS A 186 12.22 -7.82 3.60
CA CYS A 186 12.93 -9.00 3.08
C CYS A 186 14.28 -8.65 2.43
N HIS A 187 14.82 -7.45 2.61
CA HIS A 187 16.06 -6.92 2.04
C HIS A 187 16.08 -6.84 0.50
N THR A 188 14.91 -6.74 -0.12
CA THR A 188 14.75 -6.67 -1.57
C THR A 188 14.60 -5.22 -2.01
N PRO A 189 15.45 -4.72 -2.93
CA PRO A 189 15.36 -3.38 -3.49
C PRO A 189 14.00 -3.14 -4.13
N VAL A 190 13.52 -1.90 -4.04
CA VAL A 190 12.24 -1.47 -4.62
C VAL A 190 12.48 -0.42 -5.68
N VAL A 191 11.94 -0.65 -6.87
CA VAL A 191 11.86 0.32 -7.96
C VAL A 191 10.41 0.57 -8.30
N ALA A 192 9.97 1.81 -8.26
CA ALA A 192 8.57 2.17 -8.39
C ALA A 192 8.37 3.35 -9.35
N CYS A 193 7.24 3.36 -10.04
CA CYS A 193 6.76 4.58 -10.67
C CYS A 193 6.44 5.64 -9.60
N GLU A 194 6.70 6.90 -9.92
CA GLU A 194 6.42 8.02 -9.01
C GLU A 194 4.93 8.07 -8.69
N ALA A 195 4.61 7.94 -7.40
CA ALA A 195 3.28 8.12 -6.83
C ALA A 195 3.40 8.76 -5.45
N ALA A 196 2.54 9.74 -5.15
CA ALA A 196 2.66 10.52 -3.92
C ALA A 196 2.60 9.67 -2.64
N SER A 197 1.73 8.65 -2.62
CA SER A 197 1.61 7.71 -1.49
C SER A 197 2.84 6.82 -1.33
N LEU A 198 3.43 6.34 -2.44
CA LEU A 198 4.67 5.55 -2.41
C LEU A 198 5.85 6.40 -1.95
N ARG A 199 5.93 7.65 -2.44
CA ARG A 199 6.97 8.59 -2.00
C ARG A 199 6.88 8.87 -0.49
N GLU A 200 5.66 9.02 0.02
CA GLU A 200 5.40 9.20 1.46
C GLU A 200 5.77 7.95 2.27
N ALA A 201 5.32 6.77 1.83
CA ALA A 201 5.55 5.52 2.55
C ALA A 201 7.03 5.08 2.52
N LEU A 202 7.70 5.20 1.39
CA LEU A 202 9.04 4.65 1.20
C LEU A 202 10.15 5.69 1.38
N GLY A 203 9.87 6.97 1.12
CA GLY A 203 10.88 8.04 1.18
C GLY A 203 12.06 7.75 0.27
N GLY A 204 13.28 7.88 0.79
CA GLY A 204 14.53 7.60 0.07
C GLY A 204 14.93 6.11 0.02
N ARG A 205 14.04 5.18 0.39
CA ARG A 205 14.30 3.73 0.44
C ARG A 205 14.03 2.99 -0.87
N ALA A 206 13.41 3.68 -1.84
CA ALA A 206 13.11 3.14 -3.16
C ALA A 206 13.67 4.04 -4.25
N THR A 207 13.97 3.44 -5.40
CA THR A 207 14.27 4.17 -6.63
C THR A 207 12.96 4.49 -7.33
N PHE A 208 12.77 5.77 -7.68
CA PHE A 208 11.56 6.22 -8.36
C PHE A 208 11.88 6.62 -9.81
N VAL A 209 10.99 6.23 -10.71
CA VAL A 209 11.04 6.59 -12.13
C VAL A 209 9.76 7.32 -12.53
N GLU A 210 9.81 8.04 -13.66
CA GLU A 210 8.65 8.75 -14.19
C GLU A 210 7.47 7.77 -14.44
N PRO A 211 6.23 8.21 -14.18
CA PRO A 211 5.06 7.38 -14.38
C PRO A 211 4.93 6.86 -15.81
N CYS A 212 4.56 5.59 -15.97
CA CYS A 212 4.41 4.90 -17.27
C CYS A 212 5.70 4.69 -18.09
N ASP A 213 6.87 5.03 -17.60
CA ASP A 213 8.13 4.67 -18.24
C ASP A 213 8.57 3.26 -17.81
N MET A 214 8.00 2.25 -18.48
CA MET A 214 8.27 0.85 -18.15
C MET A 214 9.70 0.45 -18.50
N ALA A 215 10.32 1.07 -19.50
CA ALA A 215 11.70 0.79 -19.87
C ALA A 215 12.67 1.30 -18.79
N ALA A 216 12.49 2.54 -18.31
CA ALA A 216 13.27 3.06 -17.20
C ALA A 216 13.04 2.26 -15.91
N LEU A 217 11.79 1.82 -15.66
CA LEU A 217 11.43 1.02 -14.50
C LEU A 217 12.17 -0.34 -14.49
N ILE A 218 12.21 -1.03 -15.63
CA ILE A 218 12.93 -2.29 -15.78
C ILE A 218 14.43 -2.06 -15.68
N ALA A 219 15.00 -1.11 -16.43
CA ALA A 219 16.43 -0.82 -16.39
C ALA A 219 16.92 -0.46 -14.97
N ALA A 220 16.14 0.32 -14.23
CA ALA A 220 16.46 0.63 -12.84
C ALA A 220 16.32 -0.60 -11.92
N GLY A 221 15.39 -1.51 -12.21
CA GLY A 221 15.22 -2.78 -11.51
C GLY A 221 16.42 -3.71 -11.73
N GLU A 222 16.85 -3.87 -12.97
CA GLU A 222 18.02 -4.69 -13.35
C GLU A 222 19.35 -4.12 -12.81
N ALA A 223 19.43 -2.79 -12.64
CA ALA A 223 20.58 -2.11 -12.07
C ALA A 223 20.54 -2.00 -10.52
N ALA A 224 19.49 -2.49 -9.87
CA ALA A 224 19.33 -2.38 -8.44
C ALA A 224 20.44 -3.16 -7.69
N THR A 225 20.83 -2.64 -6.54
CA THR A 225 21.88 -3.27 -5.71
C THR A 225 21.32 -3.78 -4.40
N ARG A 226 21.78 -4.94 -3.94
CA ARG A 226 21.39 -5.56 -2.67
C ARG A 226 22.49 -5.37 -1.61
N PRO A 227 22.16 -5.37 -0.31
CA PRO A 227 20.81 -5.41 0.23
C PRO A 227 20.08 -4.06 0.10
N ALA A 228 18.73 -4.10 0.13
CA ALA A 228 17.90 -2.91 0.18
C ALA A 228 18.15 -2.09 1.46
N PRO A 229 17.82 -0.79 1.46
CA PRO A 229 17.73 -0.02 2.70
C PRO A 229 16.73 -0.64 3.69
N ALA A 230 16.95 -0.41 4.99
CA ALA A 230 16.02 -0.88 6.02
C ALA A 230 14.58 -0.37 5.76
N PRO A 231 13.55 -1.18 6.09
CA PRO A 231 12.16 -0.76 5.93
C PRO A 231 11.83 0.47 6.80
N PRO A 232 10.69 1.14 6.57
CA PRO A 232 10.21 2.20 7.45
C PRO A 232 10.10 1.72 8.91
N PRO A 233 10.28 2.60 9.91
CA PRO A 233 10.43 2.19 11.31
C PRO A 233 9.12 1.83 12.02
N TRP A 234 7.96 2.07 11.42
CA TRP A 234 6.67 1.74 12.03
C TRP A 234 6.37 0.24 11.93
N THR A 235 5.64 -0.26 12.93
CA THR A 235 5.30 -1.67 13.05
C THR A 235 3.79 -1.89 12.98
N SER A 236 3.39 -3.13 12.72
CA SER A 236 1.97 -3.55 12.78
C SER A 236 1.36 -3.29 14.16
N LEU A 237 2.17 -3.38 15.23
CA LEU A 237 1.74 -3.07 16.59
C LEU A 237 1.45 -1.58 16.77
N ASP A 238 2.26 -0.70 16.17
CA ASP A 238 2.03 0.75 16.20
C ASP A 238 0.74 1.09 15.44
N ALA A 239 0.54 0.51 14.25
CA ALA A 239 -0.70 0.66 13.49
C ALA A 239 -1.92 0.19 14.28
N ALA A 240 -1.83 -0.96 14.96
CA ALA A 240 -2.90 -1.49 15.80
C ALA A 240 -3.20 -0.58 16.99
N ARG A 241 -2.18 -0.06 17.69
CA ARG A 241 -2.34 0.88 18.81
C ARG A 241 -3.01 2.18 18.38
N MET A 242 -2.60 2.76 17.24
CA MET A 242 -3.20 3.96 16.69
C MET A 242 -4.66 3.72 16.28
N THR A 243 -4.93 2.60 15.62
CA THR A 243 -6.29 2.19 15.23
C THR A 243 -7.19 2.04 16.47
N TRP A 244 -6.70 1.41 17.53
CA TRP A 244 -7.41 1.30 18.81
C TRP A 244 -7.67 2.65 19.46
N GLY A 245 -6.74 3.60 19.31
CA GLY A 245 -6.91 4.99 19.71
C GLY A 245 -8.12 5.63 19.03
N VAL A 246 -8.23 5.49 17.72
CA VAL A 246 -9.36 6.01 16.93
C VAL A 246 -10.69 5.38 17.37
N TYR A 247 -10.71 4.08 17.64
CA TYR A 247 -11.93 3.40 18.13
C TYR A 247 -12.37 3.94 19.50
N ARG A 248 -11.43 4.15 20.44
CA ARG A 248 -11.74 4.73 21.75
C ARG A 248 -12.28 6.16 21.64
N GLU A 249 -11.70 6.98 20.79
CA GLU A 249 -12.20 8.33 20.52
C GLU A 249 -13.62 8.31 19.96
N ALA A 250 -13.87 7.44 18.99
CA ALA A 250 -15.21 7.30 18.40
C ALA A 250 -16.25 6.86 19.44
N MET A 251 -15.89 5.95 20.35
CA MET A 251 -16.78 5.51 21.45
C MET A 251 -17.02 6.61 22.47
N ALA A 252 -15.99 7.34 22.89
CA ALA A 252 -16.10 8.41 23.89
C ALA A 252 -17.00 9.57 23.41
N CYS A 253 -17.11 9.80 22.10
CA CYS A 253 -18.02 10.80 21.53
C CYS A 253 -19.51 10.43 21.69
N VAL A 254 -19.84 9.17 21.98
CA VAL A 254 -21.25 8.71 22.16
C VAL A 254 -21.65 8.81 23.64
N ASP A 255 -20.72 8.59 24.57
CA ASP A 255 -20.97 8.58 26.01
C ASP A 255 -20.94 9.98 26.64
N GLY A 256 -20.46 10.98 25.92
CA GLY A 256 -20.45 12.38 26.38
C GLY A 256 -21.79 13.07 26.22
N PRO A 257 -22.14 14.09 27.08
CA PRO A 257 -23.32 14.92 26.87
C PRO A 257 -23.23 15.54 25.47
N ARG A 258 -24.32 15.45 24.68
CA ARG A 258 -24.41 16.03 23.33
C ARG A 258 -23.93 17.48 23.37
N ALA A 259 -22.65 17.69 23.14
CA ALA A 259 -22.05 19.01 23.09
C ALA A 259 -22.51 19.69 21.81
N THR A 260 -23.44 20.60 21.93
CA THR A 260 -23.71 21.64 20.95
C THR A 260 -22.40 22.35 20.63
N GLY A 261 -21.93 22.21 19.41
CA GLY A 261 -20.95 23.04 18.71
C GLY A 261 -19.75 23.51 19.53
N ARG A 262 -18.72 22.69 19.69
CA ARG A 262 -17.41 23.17 20.16
C ARG A 262 -16.30 22.46 19.40
N THR A 263 -15.68 23.21 18.52
CA THR A 263 -14.49 22.83 17.74
C THR A 263 -13.35 22.47 18.69
N LEU A 264 -12.99 21.19 18.76
CA LEU A 264 -11.76 20.75 19.44
C LEU A 264 -10.57 20.98 18.50
N ARG A 265 -9.80 22.03 18.77
CA ARG A 265 -8.50 22.22 18.12
C ARG A 265 -7.50 21.25 18.75
N LEU A 266 -7.07 20.25 18.01
CA LEU A 266 -5.90 19.44 18.35
C LEU A 266 -4.65 20.34 18.20
N ARG A 267 -3.92 20.53 19.29
CA ARG A 267 -2.60 21.17 19.24
C ARG A 267 -1.59 20.16 18.68
N PRO A 268 -0.73 20.55 17.72
CA PRO A 268 0.39 19.70 17.34
C PRO A 268 1.35 19.57 18.54
N SER A 269 1.74 18.35 18.84
CA SER A 269 2.76 18.02 19.84
C SER A 269 4.09 18.68 19.45
N GLY A 270 4.67 19.38 20.42
CA GLY A 270 5.73 20.35 20.37
C GLY A 270 6.95 19.98 19.52
N SER A 271 7.39 20.97 18.79
CA SER A 271 8.75 21.10 18.27
C SER A 271 9.75 21.12 19.44
N MET A 272 10.68 20.16 19.46
CA MET A 272 11.89 20.25 20.28
C MET A 272 12.71 21.46 19.81
N GLY A 273 12.76 22.48 20.64
CA GLY A 273 13.63 23.62 20.44
C GLY A 273 15.10 23.21 20.61
N SER A 274 15.88 23.39 19.55
CA SER A 274 17.33 23.36 19.62
C SER A 274 17.84 24.71 20.13
N THR A 275 18.27 24.75 21.38
CA THR A 275 19.09 25.82 21.91
C THR A 275 20.54 25.68 21.39
N LEU A 276 20.88 26.46 20.41
CA LEU A 276 22.28 26.71 20.04
C LEU A 276 22.83 27.81 20.94
N SER A 277 23.72 27.42 21.86
CA SER A 277 24.60 28.33 22.60
C SER A 277 25.72 28.78 21.67
N ARG A 278 25.91 30.09 21.54
CA ARG A 278 27.12 30.69 20.97
C ARG A 278 28.20 30.81 22.05
N PRO A 279 29.46 30.48 21.78
CA PRO A 279 30.57 30.93 22.60
C PRO A 279 31.06 32.31 22.16
N GLN A 280 31.59 33.00 23.13
CA GLN A 280 32.33 34.28 22.97
C GLN A 280 33.63 34.04 22.21
#